data_3e352e2fc5cfe1d22f1bcf2cffef27a5
#
_entry.id   3e352e2fc5cfe1d22f1bcf2cffef27a5
#
_cell.length_a   1.000
_cell.length_b   1.000
_cell.length_c   1.000
_cell.angle_alpha   90.00
_cell.angle_beta   90.00
_cell.angle_gamma   90.00
#
_symmetry.space_group_name_H-M   'P 1'
#
loop_
_entity.id
_entity.type
_entity.pdbx_description
1 polymer ?
#
loop_
_entity_poly.entity_id
_entity_poly.type
_entity_poly.pdbx_seq_one_letter_code
_entity_poly.pdbx_strand_id
1 'polypeptide(L)'
;DWGNQSGKHVLLVHGVQDHCHNWDWTSEILSKDYHVVVPDLRGHGDSEWATGSPYNNLDYVYDLAQLVDQENLEPLNIIGHSLGGTIAVLFAGIFPEKVASLVSIEGVGGHWYQDNSGTQKRIREWIETTRNLAGRTPRKYPDLNEAFSRMQLSNPHLSEERAKHLTSHGSNRNEDGTYTWK
;
A
#
# COMPACT_ATOMS: atom_id res chain seq x y z
N ASP A 1 -6.47 11.76 -6.17
CA ASP A 1 -5.68 12.70 -6.96
C ASP A 1 -5.55 14.04 -6.27
N TRP A 2 -4.37 14.66 -6.40
CA TRP A 2 -4.05 15.95 -5.82
C TRP A 2 -3.35 16.84 -6.85
N GLY A 3 -3.58 18.15 -6.76
CA GLY A 3 -2.85 19.14 -7.54
C GLY A 3 -3.33 19.32 -8.98
N ASN A 4 -2.45 19.84 -9.85
CA ASN A 4 -2.78 20.15 -11.22
C ASN A 4 -2.58 18.94 -12.13
N GLN A 5 -3.64 18.42 -12.70
CA GLN A 5 -3.61 17.26 -13.62
C GLN A 5 -2.72 17.45 -14.86
N SER A 6 -2.43 18.69 -15.24
CA SER A 6 -1.49 19.00 -16.34
C SER A 6 -0.03 19.10 -15.87
N GLY A 7 0.24 18.90 -14.59
CA GLY A 7 1.59 18.95 -14.00
C GLY A 7 2.41 17.70 -14.29
N LYS A 8 3.67 17.72 -13.86
CA LYS A 8 4.47 16.50 -13.80
C LYS A 8 3.85 15.51 -12.83
N HIS A 9 3.79 14.23 -13.21
CA HIS A 9 3.13 13.20 -12.41
C HIS A 9 4.04 12.64 -11.33
N VAL A 10 3.46 12.44 -10.14
CA VAL A 10 4.05 11.69 -9.02
C VAL A 10 3.09 10.61 -8.60
N LEU A 11 3.53 9.36 -8.63
CA LEU A 11 2.79 8.20 -8.15
C LEU A 11 3.32 7.80 -6.76
N LEU A 12 2.45 7.81 -5.74
CA LEU A 12 2.79 7.40 -4.38
C LEU A 12 2.20 6.03 -4.10
N VAL A 13 3.04 5.04 -3.76
CA VAL A 13 2.63 3.66 -3.56
C VAL A 13 2.86 3.26 -2.10
N HIS A 14 1.79 2.88 -1.41
CA HIS A 14 1.80 2.55 0.02
C HIS A 14 2.35 1.15 0.32
N GLY A 15 2.59 0.86 1.61
CA GLY A 15 3.07 -0.44 2.11
C GLY A 15 1.96 -1.46 2.34
N VAL A 16 2.35 -2.67 2.79
CA VAL A 16 1.39 -3.71 3.19
C VAL A 16 0.61 -3.27 4.43
N GLN A 17 -0.68 -3.62 4.50
CA GLN A 17 -1.59 -3.24 5.59
C GLN A 17 -1.73 -1.72 5.79
N ASP A 18 -1.61 -0.98 4.70
CA ASP A 18 -1.68 0.46 4.63
C ASP A 18 -2.71 0.87 3.57
N HIS A 19 -2.90 2.16 3.34
CA HIS A 19 -3.84 2.70 2.33
C HIS A 19 -3.39 4.07 1.83
N CYS A 20 -3.99 4.56 0.75
CA CYS A 20 -3.62 5.82 0.07
C CYS A 20 -3.57 7.03 1.01
N HIS A 21 -4.45 7.12 2.00
CA HIS A 21 -4.52 8.25 2.93
C HIS A 21 -3.34 8.38 3.89
N ASN A 22 -2.45 7.38 3.95
CA ASN A 22 -1.17 7.54 4.66
C ASN A 22 -0.25 8.56 3.98
N TRP A 23 -0.50 8.82 2.71
CA TRP A 23 0.24 9.79 1.91
C TRP A 23 -0.36 11.21 1.90
N ASP A 24 -1.51 11.45 2.54
CA ASP A 24 -2.24 12.73 2.44
C ASP A 24 -1.37 13.94 2.75
N TRP A 25 -0.61 13.90 3.85
CA TRP A 25 0.30 15.02 4.23
C TRP A 25 1.44 15.24 3.23
N THR A 26 1.93 14.17 2.63
CA THR A 26 2.95 14.24 1.56
C THR A 26 2.33 14.77 0.28
N SER A 27 1.13 14.29 -0.06
CA SER A 27 0.38 14.70 -1.23
C SER A 27 0.03 16.19 -1.19
N GLU A 28 -0.38 16.70 -0.02
CA GLU A 28 -0.66 18.13 0.18
C GLU A 28 0.55 19.01 -0.14
N ILE A 29 1.76 18.56 0.22
CA ILE A 29 2.99 19.29 -0.05
C ILE A 29 3.35 19.21 -1.53
N LEU A 30 3.36 18.00 -2.10
CA LEU A 30 3.77 17.75 -3.48
C LEU A 30 2.79 18.31 -4.51
N SER A 31 1.50 18.38 -4.17
CA SER A 31 0.44 18.86 -5.06
C SER A 31 0.58 20.34 -5.48
N LYS A 32 1.47 21.09 -4.82
CA LYS A 32 1.79 22.47 -5.20
C LYS A 32 2.51 22.55 -6.55
N ASP A 33 3.32 21.54 -6.86
CA ASP A 33 4.20 21.52 -8.04
C ASP A 33 3.91 20.34 -8.98
N TYR A 34 3.15 19.32 -8.50
CA TYR A 34 2.93 18.07 -9.21
C TYR A 34 1.44 17.69 -9.28
N HIS A 35 1.11 16.88 -10.25
CA HIS A 35 -0.09 16.03 -10.21
C HIS A 35 0.27 14.75 -9.43
N VAL A 36 -0.32 14.58 -8.25
CA VAL A 36 -0.02 13.46 -7.37
C VAL A 36 -1.15 12.44 -7.43
N VAL A 37 -0.82 11.21 -7.77
CA VAL A 37 -1.75 10.07 -7.83
C VAL A 37 -1.37 9.08 -6.73
N VAL A 38 -2.36 8.65 -5.94
CA VAL A 38 -2.15 7.76 -4.81
C VAL A 38 -3.20 6.66 -4.83
N PRO A 39 -2.94 5.52 -5.48
CA PRO A 39 -3.88 4.40 -5.50
C PRO A 39 -3.87 3.64 -4.17
N ASP A 40 -5.01 3.05 -3.83
CA ASP A 40 -5.04 1.90 -2.95
C ASP A 40 -4.64 0.66 -3.76
N LEU A 41 -3.66 -0.09 -3.29
CA LEU A 41 -3.26 -1.35 -3.91
C LEU A 41 -4.39 -2.39 -3.79
N ARG A 42 -4.49 -3.33 -4.75
CA ARG A 42 -5.46 -4.44 -4.65
C ARG A 42 -5.46 -5.06 -3.26
N GLY A 43 -6.65 -5.29 -2.68
CA GLY A 43 -6.81 -5.86 -1.36
C GLY A 43 -6.46 -4.95 -0.20
N HIS A 44 -6.31 -3.64 -0.45
CA HIS A 44 -6.06 -2.61 0.54
C HIS A 44 -7.02 -1.44 0.33
N GLY A 45 -7.29 -0.69 1.40
CA GLY A 45 -8.12 0.51 1.34
C GLY A 45 -9.48 0.24 0.71
N ASP A 46 -9.86 1.09 -0.24
CA ASP A 46 -11.13 0.98 -0.97
C ASP A 46 -11.02 0.18 -2.28
N SER A 47 -9.82 -0.35 -2.60
CA SER A 47 -9.62 -1.23 -3.74
C SER A 47 -10.19 -2.63 -3.51
N GLU A 48 -10.67 -3.25 -4.59
CA GLU A 48 -11.26 -4.59 -4.54
C GLU A 48 -10.28 -5.67 -4.10
N TRP A 49 -10.81 -6.67 -3.44
CA TRP A 49 -10.09 -7.88 -3.07
C TRP A 49 -10.08 -8.86 -4.25
N ALA A 50 -8.90 -9.28 -4.66
CA ALA A 50 -8.75 -10.32 -5.68
C ALA A 50 -9.03 -11.70 -5.07
N THR A 51 -10.30 -12.10 -5.03
CA THR A 51 -10.70 -13.41 -4.52
C THR A 51 -10.19 -14.52 -5.45
N GLY A 52 -9.48 -15.50 -4.88
CA GLY A 52 -8.97 -16.65 -5.63
C GLY A 52 -7.65 -16.41 -6.39
N SER A 53 -7.03 -15.23 -6.24
CA SER A 53 -5.71 -14.92 -6.79
C SER A 53 -4.68 -14.76 -5.67
N PRO A 54 -3.46 -15.28 -5.84
CA PRO A 54 -2.37 -14.94 -4.93
C PRO A 54 -1.98 -13.47 -5.13
N TYR A 55 -1.74 -12.76 -4.03
CA TYR A 55 -1.21 -11.39 -4.04
C TYR A 55 0.33 -11.46 -4.18
N ASN A 56 0.82 -11.54 -5.42
CA ASN A 56 2.25 -11.52 -5.69
C ASN A 56 2.69 -10.16 -6.26
N ASN A 57 3.99 -9.89 -6.21
CA ASN A 57 4.51 -8.59 -6.63
C ASN A 57 4.20 -8.26 -8.11
N LEU A 58 4.11 -9.25 -8.98
CA LEU A 58 3.81 -9.02 -10.40
C LEU A 58 2.34 -8.65 -10.63
N ASP A 59 1.42 -9.12 -9.77
CA ASP A 59 0.01 -8.70 -9.84
C ASP A 59 -0.10 -7.20 -9.53
N TYR A 60 0.63 -6.71 -8.54
CA TYR A 60 0.68 -5.28 -8.22
C TYR A 60 1.35 -4.45 -9.31
N VAL A 61 2.45 -4.95 -9.91
CA VAL A 61 3.11 -4.28 -11.05
C VAL A 61 2.16 -4.19 -12.23
N TYR A 62 1.38 -5.24 -12.50
CA TYR A 62 0.36 -5.23 -13.54
C TYR A 62 -0.69 -4.14 -13.30
N ASP A 63 -1.21 -4.02 -12.07
CA ASP A 63 -2.19 -2.98 -11.73
C ASP A 63 -1.62 -1.57 -11.94
N LEU A 64 -0.38 -1.33 -11.48
CA LEU A 64 0.27 -0.05 -11.69
C LEU A 64 0.47 0.25 -13.18
N ALA A 65 0.83 -0.75 -13.99
CA ALA A 65 0.97 -0.57 -15.43
C ALA A 65 -0.37 -0.17 -16.06
N GLN A 66 -1.47 -0.83 -15.68
CA GLN A 66 -2.81 -0.46 -16.16
C GLN A 66 -3.20 0.96 -15.74
N LEU A 67 -2.95 1.33 -14.48
CA LEU A 67 -3.23 2.68 -13.98
C LEU A 67 -2.44 3.75 -14.76
N VAL A 68 -1.13 3.54 -14.91
CA VAL A 68 -0.24 4.47 -15.62
C VAL A 68 -0.67 4.67 -17.07
N ASP A 69 -1.06 3.59 -17.76
CA ASP A 69 -1.51 3.64 -19.15
C ASP A 69 -2.89 4.31 -19.28
N GLN A 70 -3.84 3.96 -18.41
CA GLN A 70 -5.21 4.50 -18.46
C GLN A 70 -5.26 5.99 -18.15
N GLU A 71 -4.48 6.43 -17.17
CA GLU A 71 -4.44 7.84 -16.74
C GLU A 71 -3.39 8.68 -17.48
N ASN A 72 -2.62 8.07 -18.41
CA ASN A 72 -1.56 8.73 -19.19
C ASN A 72 -0.52 9.45 -18.30
N LEU A 73 -0.02 8.76 -17.26
CA LEU A 73 0.85 9.35 -16.25
C LEU A 73 2.32 9.39 -16.64
N GLU A 74 2.70 8.89 -17.80
CA GLU A 74 4.10 8.82 -18.23
C GLU A 74 4.62 10.09 -18.91
N PRO A 75 5.90 10.47 -18.74
CA PRO A 75 6.84 9.89 -17.78
C PRO A 75 6.52 10.32 -16.34
N LEU A 76 6.58 9.38 -15.39
CA LEU A 76 6.20 9.63 -14.00
C LEU A 76 7.40 9.57 -13.03
N ASN A 77 7.27 10.29 -11.93
CA ASN A 77 8.09 10.11 -10.74
C ASN A 77 7.35 9.12 -9.82
N ILE A 78 8.04 8.09 -9.32
CA ILE A 78 7.41 7.09 -8.46
C ILE A 78 8.08 7.07 -7.09
N ILE A 79 7.27 7.11 -6.03
CA ILE A 79 7.73 7.02 -4.64
C ILE A 79 6.96 5.85 -4.00
N GLY A 80 7.67 4.85 -3.53
CA GLY A 80 7.06 3.69 -2.89
C GLY A 80 7.63 3.42 -1.51
N HIS A 81 6.77 3.02 -0.58
CA HIS A 81 7.14 2.63 0.78
C HIS A 81 6.98 1.11 0.97
N SER A 82 7.96 0.45 1.55
CA SER A 82 7.91 -0.99 1.90
C SER A 82 7.49 -1.86 0.70
N LEU A 83 6.33 -2.52 0.73
CA LEU A 83 5.77 -3.26 -0.41
C LEU A 83 5.69 -2.37 -1.66
N GLY A 84 5.16 -1.14 -1.53
CA GLY A 84 5.09 -0.18 -2.62
C GLY A 84 6.46 0.19 -3.18
N GLY A 85 7.50 0.27 -2.34
CA GLY A 85 8.88 0.46 -2.76
C GLY A 85 9.41 -0.71 -3.60
N THR A 86 9.11 -1.95 -3.20
CA THR A 86 9.47 -3.15 -3.97
C THR A 86 8.76 -3.17 -5.33
N ILE A 87 7.46 -2.86 -5.35
CA ILE A 87 6.65 -2.79 -6.57
C ILE A 87 7.18 -1.71 -7.50
N ALA A 88 7.50 -0.52 -6.96
CA ALA A 88 8.04 0.61 -7.72
C ALA A 88 9.40 0.27 -8.39
N VAL A 89 10.28 -0.43 -7.68
CA VAL A 89 11.56 -0.92 -8.22
C VAL A 89 11.34 -1.91 -9.36
N LEU A 90 10.42 -2.87 -9.18
CA LEU A 90 10.09 -3.84 -10.23
C LEU A 90 9.47 -3.15 -11.45
N PHE A 91 8.53 -2.22 -11.23
CA PHE A 91 7.89 -1.44 -12.28
C PHE A 91 8.92 -0.66 -13.09
N ALA A 92 9.82 0.08 -12.43
CA ALA A 92 10.87 0.84 -13.08
C ALA A 92 11.86 -0.04 -13.85
N GLY A 93 12.13 -1.25 -13.35
CA GLY A 93 12.99 -2.23 -14.05
C GLY A 93 12.34 -2.84 -15.30
N ILE A 94 11.01 -2.98 -15.30
CA ILE A 94 10.24 -3.54 -16.43
C ILE A 94 9.91 -2.46 -17.47
N PHE A 95 9.60 -1.23 -17.03
CA PHE A 95 9.18 -0.11 -17.87
C PHE A 95 10.08 1.12 -17.64
N PRO A 96 11.40 1.03 -17.89
CA PRO A 96 12.32 2.13 -17.61
C PRO A 96 12.00 3.41 -18.40
N GLU A 97 11.40 3.28 -19.58
CA GLU A 97 10.99 4.41 -20.42
C GLU A 97 9.84 5.22 -19.83
N LYS A 98 9.02 4.62 -18.97
CA LYS A 98 7.88 5.28 -18.32
C LYS A 98 8.25 6.03 -17.05
N VAL A 99 9.46 5.81 -16.49
CA VAL A 99 9.86 6.33 -15.18
C VAL A 99 10.92 7.40 -15.30
N ALA A 100 10.58 8.63 -14.91
CA ALA A 100 11.52 9.75 -14.87
C ALA A 100 12.43 9.69 -13.64
N SER A 101 11.89 9.31 -12.48
CA SER A 101 12.66 9.11 -11.24
C SER A 101 11.96 8.11 -10.29
N LEU A 102 12.77 7.48 -9.43
CA LEU A 102 12.31 6.51 -8.46
C LEU A 102 12.86 6.83 -7.07
N VAL A 103 11.98 6.83 -6.07
CA VAL A 103 12.36 6.83 -4.64
C VAL A 103 11.76 5.59 -3.99
N SER A 104 12.59 4.72 -3.43
CA SER A 104 12.16 3.56 -2.66
C SER A 104 12.50 3.74 -1.18
N ILE A 105 11.48 3.77 -0.34
CA ILE A 105 11.58 3.89 1.12
C ILE A 105 11.40 2.48 1.69
N GLU A 106 12.48 1.86 2.20
CA GLU A 106 12.52 0.49 2.76
C GLU A 106 12.04 -0.63 1.82
N GLY A 107 11.92 -0.37 0.51
CA GLY A 107 11.41 -1.31 -0.49
C GLY A 107 12.47 -2.14 -1.21
N VAL A 108 13.76 -1.90 -0.99
CA VAL A 108 14.85 -2.61 -1.66
C VAL A 108 15.51 -3.59 -0.69
N GLY A 109 15.56 -4.86 -1.07
CA GLY A 109 16.30 -5.87 -0.31
C GLY A 109 15.53 -6.44 0.88
N GLY A 110 14.24 -6.67 0.74
CA GLY A 110 13.46 -7.40 1.73
C GLY A 110 14.20 -8.63 2.25
N HIS A 111 13.76 -9.22 3.35
CA HIS A 111 14.36 -10.35 4.09
C HIS A 111 14.91 -11.52 3.26
N TRP A 112 14.62 -11.53 1.96
CA TRP A 112 15.13 -12.52 0.99
C TRP A 112 16.65 -12.53 0.83
N TYR A 113 17.35 -11.41 1.09
CA TYR A 113 18.80 -11.31 0.94
C TYR A 113 19.60 -11.61 2.21
N GLN A 114 18.95 -11.59 3.39
CA GLN A 114 19.63 -11.76 4.67
C GLN A 114 19.49 -13.17 5.28
N ASP A 115 18.56 -13.98 4.77
CA ASP A 115 18.30 -15.30 5.33
C ASP A 115 19.04 -16.40 4.55
N ASN A 116 20.14 -16.90 5.12
CA ASN A 116 20.88 -18.06 4.65
C ASN A 116 20.18 -19.40 4.92
N SER A 117 18.91 -19.40 5.36
CA SER A 117 18.19 -20.59 5.78
C SER A 117 17.82 -21.58 4.65
N GLY A 118 18.11 -21.21 3.40
CA GLY A 118 17.84 -22.03 2.23
C GLY A 118 16.38 -21.94 1.71
N THR A 119 16.24 -22.14 0.41
CA THR A 119 14.95 -22.00 -0.30
C THR A 119 13.85 -22.90 0.25
N GLN A 120 14.19 -24.14 0.64
CA GLN A 120 13.22 -25.09 1.16
C GLN A 120 12.55 -24.63 2.47
N LYS A 121 13.35 -24.06 3.40
CA LYS A 121 12.83 -23.56 4.68
C LYS A 121 11.89 -22.38 4.45
N ARG A 122 12.27 -21.42 3.61
CA ARG A 122 11.45 -20.26 3.27
C ARG A 122 10.11 -20.67 2.64
N ILE A 123 10.13 -21.63 1.72
CA ILE A 123 8.89 -22.13 1.10
C ILE A 123 7.99 -22.82 2.14
N ARG A 124 8.55 -23.62 3.05
CA ARG A 124 7.76 -24.23 4.15
C ARG A 124 7.14 -23.18 5.05
N GLU A 125 7.90 -22.20 5.50
CA GLU A 125 7.42 -21.11 6.34
C GLU A 125 6.32 -20.30 5.64
N TRP A 126 6.48 -20.02 4.35
CA TRP A 126 5.45 -19.37 3.54
C TRP A 126 4.16 -20.22 3.47
N ILE A 127 4.27 -21.53 3.23
CA ILE A 127 3.13 -22.45 3.20
C ILE A 127 2.41 -22.47 4.55
N GLU A 128 3.16 -22.57 5.65
CA GLU A 128 2.58 -22.59 6.99
C GLU A 128 1.92 -21.25 7.35
N THR A 129 2.55 -20.14 7.01
CA THR A 129 1.98 -18.81 7.21
C THR A 129 0.69 -18.65 6.41
N THR A 130 0.69 -19.06 5.14
CA THR A 130 -0.51 -19.00 4.28
C THR A 130 -1.64 -19.87 4.82
N ARG A 131 -1.34 -21.10 5.29
CA ARG A 131 -2.31 -21.96 5.93
C ARG A 131 -2.91 -21.37 7.22
N ASN A 132 -2.06 -20.71 8.01
CA ASN A 132 -2.49 -20.06 9.25
C ASN A 132 -3.32 -18.79 9.01
N LEU A 133 -3.17 -18.16 7.85
CA LEU A 133 -4.00 -17.03 7.44
C LEU A 133 -5.34 -17.48 6.84
N ALA A 134 -5.39 -18.67 6.23
CA ALA A 134 -6.60 -19.22 5.65
C ALA A 134 -7.69 -19.41 6.73
N GLY A 135 -8.86 -18.84 6.50
CA GLY A 135 -10.00 -18.92 7.43
C GLY A 135 -9.94 -17.97 8.63
N ARG A 136 -8.96 -17.07 8.71
CA ARG A 136 -8.99 -16.02 9.74
C ARG A 136 -10.15 -15.06 9.46
N THR A 137 -10.96 -14.84 10.49
CA THR A 137 -11.97 -13.80 10.47
C THR A 137 -11.31 -12.47 10.86
N PRO A 138 -11.52 -11.37 10.10
CA PRO A 138 -11.05 -10.06 10.48
C PRO A 138 -11.53 -9.69 11.90
N ARG A 139 -10.66 -9.05 12.67
CA ARG A 139 -11.05 -8.58 14.00
C ARG A 139 -12.08 -7.47 13.85
N LYS A 140 -13.21 -7.63 14.54
CA LYS A 140 -14.24 -6.60 14.63
C LYS A 140 -14.02 -5.73 15.88
N TYR A 141 -14.26 -4.45 15.70
CA TYR A 141 -14.23 -3.42 16.75
C TYR A 141 -15.65 -2.92 16.98
N PRO A 142 -16.13 -2.82 18.23
CA PRO A 142 -17.47 -2.34 18.54
C PRO A 142 -17.77 -0.96 18.00
N ASP A 143 -16.77 -0.08 18.03
CA ASP A 143 -16.86 1.28 17.53
C ASP A 143 -15.50 1.78 16.99
N LEU A 144 -15.52 2.97 16.40
CA LEU A 144 -14.33 3.59 15.82
C LEU A 144 -13.27 3.99 16.87
N ASN A 145 -13.69 4.27 18.12
CA ASN A 145 -12.76 4.64 19.18
C ASN A 145 -11.91 3.44 19.62
N GLU A 146 -12.49 2.23 19.62
CA GLU A 146 -11.72 1.03 19.93
C GLU A 146 -10.74 0.69 18.80
N ALA A 147 -11.15 0.86 17.54
CA ALA A 147 -10.25 0.74 16.38
C ALA A 147 -9.11 1.76 16.46
N PHE A 148 -9.40 3.02 16.80
CA PHE A 148 -8.44 4.08 17.02
C PHE A 148 -7.45 3.76 18.14
N SER A 149 -7.96 3.29 19.29
CA SER A 149 -7.12 2.88 20.42
C SER A 149 -6.13 1.78 20.02
N ARG A 150 -6.59 0.86 19.18
CA ARG A 150 -5.73 -0.19 18.62
C ARG A 150 -4.69 0.36 17.65
N MET A 151 -5.05 1.33 16.80
CA MET A 151 -4.13 2.01 15.90
C MET A 151 -3.01 2.69 16.69
N GLN A 152 -3.35 3.47 17.72
CA GLN A 152 -2.37 4.14 18.58
C GLN A 152 -1.46 3.17 19.32
N LEU A 153 -2.03 2.07 19.86
CA LEU A 153 -1.24 1.06 20.57
C LEU A 153 -0.21 0.40 19.63
N SER A 154 -0.57 0.19 18.39
CA SER A 154 0.32 -0.41 17.39
C SER A 154 1.34 0.58 16.84
N ASN A 155 1.04 1.88 16.87
CA ASN A 155 1.84 2.96 16.29
C ASN A 155 2.00 4.12 17.30
N PRO A 156 2.74 3.92 18.40
CA PRO A 156 2.81 4.90 19.50
C PRO A 156 3.51 6.21 19.11
N HIS A 157 4.17 6.24 17.96
CA HIS A 157 4.83 7.44 17.41
C HIS A 157 3.89 8.38 16.64
N LEU A 158 2.68 7.91 16.31
CA LEU A 158 1.68 8.75 15.64
C LEU A 158 1.05 9.73 16.61
N SER A 159 0.85 10.98 16.16
CA SER A 159 -0.02 11.91 16.88
C SER A 159 -1.47 11.39 16.91
N GLU A 160 -2.24 11.83 17.90
CA GLU A 160 -3.66 11.48 18.03
C GLU A 160 -4.44 11.82 16.74
N GLU A 161 -4.19 13.00 16.18
CA GLU A 161 -4.83 13.46 14.93
C GLU A 161 -4.54 12.50 13.76
N ARG A 162 -3.25 12.16 13.55
CA ARG A 162 -2.86 11.22 12.49
C ARG A 162 -3.44 9.83 12.70
N ALA A 163 -3.42 9.33 13.93
CA ALA A 163 -4.00 8.02 14.22
C ALA A 163 -5.51 7.99 13.99
N LYS A 164 -6.24 9.07 14.33
CA LYS A 164 -7.67 9.20 14.03
C LYS A 164 -7.93 9.26 12.53
N HIS A 165 -7.16 10.06 11.80
CA HIS A 165 -7.25 10.17 10.35
C HIS A 165 -7.08 8.80 9.68
N LEU A 166 -5.97 8.11 9.96
CA LEU A 166 -5.68 6.79 9.40
C LEU A 166 -6.73 5.74 9.80
N THR A 167 -7.24 5.80 11.03
CA THR A 167 -8.30 4.88 11.47
C THR A 167 -9.59 5.12 10.69
N SER A 168 -9.99 6.38 10.52
CA SER A 168 -11.22 6.74 9.81
C SER A 168 -11.21 6.28 8.35
N HIS A 169 -10.08 6.46 7.66
CA HIS A 169 -9.92 6.08 6.26
C HIS A 169 -9.59 4.60 6.07
N GLY A 170 -8.89 3.97 7.02
CA GLY A 170 -8.47 2.57 6.95
C GLY A 170 -9.50 1.57 7.50
N SER A 171 -10.68 2.00 7.94
CA SER A 171 -11.71 1.09 8.47
C SER A 171 -13.03 1.19 7.73
N ASN A 172 -13.74 0.04 7.64
CA ASN A 172 -15.10 -0.07 7.15
C ASN A 172 -16.08 -0.30 8.29
N ARG A 173 -17.24 0.36 8.22
CA ARG A 173 -18.36 0.05 9.09
C ARG A 173 -19.14 -1.12 8.51
N ASN A 174 -19.29 -2.19 9.31
CA ASN A 174 -20.03 -3.39 8.94
C ASN A 174 -21.55 -3.18 9.09
N GLU A 175 -22.35 -4.05 8.47
CA GLU A 175 -23.81 -4.03 8.59
C GLU A 175 -24.30 -4.17 10.03
N ASP A 176 -23.56 -4.89 10.88
CA ASP A 176 -23.86 -5.07 12.31
C ASP A 176 -23.45 -3.87 13.17
N GLY A 177 -22.96 -2.79 12.57
CA GLY A 177 -22.52 -1.57 13.23
C GLY A 177 -21.09 -1.61 13.76
N THR A 178 -20.42 -2.75 13.74
CA THR A 178 -19.00 -2.89 14.10
C THR A 178 -18.07 -2.34 13.01
N TYR A 179 -16.78 -2.26 13.32
CA TYR A 179 -15.75 -1.82 12.37
C TYR A 179 -14.71 -2.91 12.13
N THR A 180 -14.19 -2.99 10.92
CA THR A 180 -13.04 -3.82 10.52
C THR A 180 -12.05 -2.97 9.75
N TRP A 181 -10.77 -3.33 9.77
CA TRP A 181 -9.80 -2.76 8.82
C TRP A 181 -10.17 -3.17 7.39
N LYS A 182 -9.90 -2.25 6.46
CA LYS A 182 -10.07 -2.45 5.01
C LYS A 182 -9.03 -3.42 4.45
#